data_598f4b19e193da62f0aa87537b12cc3e
#
_entry.id   598f4b19e193da62f0aa87537b12cc3e
#
_cell.length_a   1.000
_cell.length_b   1.000
_cell.length_c   1.000
_cell.angle_alpha   90.00
_cell.angle_beta   90.00
_cell.angle_gamma   90.00
#
_symmetry.space_group_name_H-M   'P 1'
#
loop_
_entity.id
_entity.type
_entity.pdbx_description
1 polymer ?
#
loop_
_entity_poly.entity_id
_entity_poly.type
_entity_poly.pdbx_seq_one_letter_code
_entity_poly.pdbx_strand_id
1 'polypeptide(L)' 'RLNAAETALQSRQLQLETCGSIAEASLKLNGVFEAAQKAAEQYQQNVERLCQEKISAAESQAQEILARAKKAANQQ' A
#
# COMPACT_ATOMS: atom_id res chain seq x y z
N ARG A 1 -34.06 38.61 24.56
CA ARG A 1 -33.72 37.50 25.47
C ARG A 1 -33.94 36.13 24.81
N LEU A 2 -35.03 35.96 24.13
CA LEU A 2 -35.29 34.75 23.34
C LEU A 2 -34.22 34.55 22.27
N ASN A 3 -33.79 35.66 21.67
CA ASN A 3 -32.76 35.61 20.63
C ASN A 3 -31.39 35.11 21.14
N ALA A 4 -31.04 35.42 22.39
CA ALA A 4 -29.76 34.96 22.96
C ALA A 4 -29.76 33.46 23.18
N ALA A 5 -30.91 32.90 23.65
CA ALA A 5 -31.06 31.45 23.85
C ALA A 5 -31.08 30.71 22.51
N GLU A 6 -31.76 31.25 21.52
CA GLU A 6 -31.80 30.68 20.18
C GLU A 6 -30.40 30.68 19.54
N THR A 7 -29.68 31.80 19.68
CA THR A 7 -28.32 31.92 19.17
C THR A 7 -27.38 30.89 19.83
N ALA A 8 -27.51 30.70 21.14
CA ALA A 8 -26.70 29.70 21.85
C ALA A 8 -27.00 28.28 21.39
N LEU A 9 -28.28 27.95 21.17
CA LEU A 9 -28.69 26.64 20.66
C LEU A 9 -28.20 26.41 19.23
N GLN A 10 -28.26 27.42 18.37
CA GLN A 10 -27.78 27.34 17.00
C GLN A 10 -26.27 27.17 16.97
N SER A 11 -25.52 27.88 17.80
CA SER A 11 -24.07 27.73 17.92
C SER A 11 -23.70 26.31 18.35
N ARG A 12 -24.42 25.77 19.31
CA ARG A 12 -24.19 24.40 19.81
C ARG A 12 -24.46 23.36 18.73
N GLN A 13 -25.54 23.56 17.97
CA GLN A 13 -25.90 22.67 16.87
C GLN A 13 -24.85 22.72 15.77
N LEU A 14 -24.34 23.89 15.42
CA LEU A 14 -23.26 24.06 14.45
C LEU A 14 -21.98 23.37 14.91
N GLN A 15 -21.65 23.45 16.19
CA GLN A 15 -20.47 22.78 16.74
C GLN A 15 -20.61 21.26 16.65
N LEU A 16 -21.80 20.73 16.95
CA LEU A 16 -22.06 19.30 16.84
C LEU A 16 -21.97 18.81 15.38
N GLU A 17 -22.52 19.57 14.46
CA GLU A 17 -22.46 19.28 13.03
C GLU A 17 -21.01 19.32 12.53
N THR A 18 -20.24 20.31 12.96
CA THR A 18 -18.84 20.45 12.60
C THR A 18 -18.03 19.27 13.12
N CYS A 19 -18.24 18.85 14.37
CA CYS A 19 -17.59 17.69 14.96
C CYS A 19 -17.95 16.41 14.19
N GLY A 20 -19.23 16.25 13.80
CA GLY A 20 -19.68 15.13 12.99
C GLY A 20 -19.00 15.09 11.63
N SER A 21 -18.85 16.25 10.97
CA SER A 21 -18.17 16.36 9.69
C SER A 21 -16.70 16.02 9.79
N ILE A 22 -16.02 16.46 10.85
CA ILE A 22 -14.62 16.15 11.11
C ILE A 22 -14.45 14.64 11.33
N ALA A 23 -15.34 14.02 12.10
CA ALA A 23 -15.32 12.58 12.34
C ALA A 23 -15.49 11.79 11.03
N GLU A 24 -16.44 12.20 10.18
CA GLU A 24 -16.64 11.58 8.86
C GLU A 24 -15.41 11.72 7.99
N ALA A 25 -14.81 12.92 7.93
CA ALA A 25 -13.61 13.16 7.14
C ALA A 25 -12.45 12.30 7.65
N SER A 26 -12.30 12.16 8.97
CA SER A 26 -11.28 11.30 9.56
C SER A 26 -11.47 9.84 9.19
N LEU A 27 -12.70 9.34 9.21
CA LEU A 27 -13.01 7.97 8.81
C LEU A 27 -12.69 7.74 7.32
N LYS A 28 -13.03 8.70 6.47
CA LYS A 28 -12.72 8.62 5.05
C LYS A 28 -11.22 8.63 4.80
N LEU A 29 -10.47 9.49 5.52
CA LEU A 29 -9.01 9.53 5.42
C LEU A 29 -8.39 8.22 5.86
N ASN A 30 -8.87 7.61 6.94
CA ASN A 30 -8.40 6.31 7.38
C ASN A 30 -8.62 5.23 6.33
N GLY A 31 -9.79 5.26 5.65
CA GLY A 31 -10.07 4.35 4.54
C GLY A 31 -9.10 4.52 3.38
N VAL A 32 -8.76 5.78 3.05
CA VAL A 32 -7.77 6.08 2.01
C VAL A 32 -6.39 5.56 2.40
N PHE A 33 -5.97 5.76 3.66
CA PHE A 33 -4.70 5.24 4.16
C PHE A 33 -4.64 3.72 4.12
N GLU A 34 -5.71 3.05 4.51
CA GLU A 34 -5.78 1.58 4.43
C GLU A 34 -5.66 1.09 2.99
N ALA A 35 -6.36 1.73 2.05
CA ALA A 35 -6.29 1.39 0.64
C ALA A 35 -4.89 1.62 0.09
N ALA A 36 -4.25 2.73 0.45
CA ALA A 36 -2.88 3.05 0.03
C ALA A 36 -1.89 2.03 0.59
N GLN A 37 -2.06 1.62 1.84
CA GLN A 37 -1.21 0.62 2.48
C GLN A 37 -1.33 -0.74 1.79
N LYS A 38 -2.54 -1.17 1.48
CA LYS A 38 -2.78 -2.42 0.75
C LYS A 38 -2.15 -2.38 -0.63
N ALA A 39 -2.27 -1.25 -1.34
CA ALA A 39 -1.67 -1.09 -2.65
C ALA A 39 -0.15 -1.15 -2.57
N ALA A 40 0.46 -0.52 -1.55
CA ALA A 40 1.90 -0.56 -1.32
C ALA A 40 2.38 -1.99 -1.01
N GLU A 41 1.62 -2.72 -0.18
CA GLU A 41 1.94 -4.12 0.14
C GLU A 41 1.88 -5.01 -1.09
N GLN A 42 0.86 -4.84 -1.93
CA GLN A 42 0.73 -5.58 -3.19
C GLN A 42 1.88 -5.28 -4.13
N TYR A 43 2.25 -4.00 -4.25
CA TYR A 43 3.40 -3.59 -5.07
C TYR A 43 4.68 -4.26 -4.58
N GLN A 44 4.90 -4.24 -3.28
CA GLN A 44 6.09 -4.85 -2.67
C GLN A 44 6.13 -6.36 -2.93
N GLN A 45 5.00 -7.05 -2.76
CA GLN A 45 4.90 -8.48 -3.03
C GLN A 45 5.19 -8.79 -4.49
N ASN A 46 4.67 -7.98 -5.41
CA ASN A 46 4.90 -8.16 -6.84
C ASN A 46 6.37 -7.95 -7.19
N VAL A 47 7.02 -6.93 -6.60
CA VAL A 47 8.45 -6.69 -6.82
C VAL A 47 9.27 -7.86 -6.29
N GLU A 48 8.97 -8.36 -5.09
CA GLU A 48 9.66 -9.52 -4.50
C GLU A 48 9.53 -10.74 -5.39
N ARG A 49 8.33 -11.02 -5.89
CA ARG A 49 8.10 -12.15 -6.79
C ARG A 49 8.89 -12.01 -8.08
N LEU A 50 8.88 -10.82 -8.70
CA LEU A 50 9.65 -10.57 -9.92
C LEU A 50 11.14 -10.73 -9.69
N CYS A 51 11.65 -10.24 -8.54
CA CYS A 51 13.05 -10.41 -8.17
C CYS A 51 13.40 -11.88 -8.01
N GLN A 52 12.56 -12.67 -7.33
CA GLN A 52 12.77 -14.09 -7.16
C GLN A 52 12.78 -14.82 -8.50
N GLU A 53 11.87 -14.49 -9.40
CA GLU A 53 11.82 -15.07 -10.74
C GLU A 53 13.09 -14.78 -11.52
N LYS A 54 13.60 -13.53 -11.44
CA LYS A 54 14.84 -13.14 -12.12
C LYS A 54 16.05 -13.87 -11.53
N ILE A 55 16.12 -13.99 -10.21
CA ILE A 55 17.19 -14.71 -9.53
C ILE A 55 17.17 -16.19 -9.95
N SER A 56 16.01 -16.82 -9.93
CA SER A 56 15.86 -18.22 -10.34
C SER A 56 16.28 -18.42 -11.80
N ALA A 57 15.89 -17.52 -12.69
CA ALA A 57 16.26 -17.58 -14.09
C ALA A 57 17.78 -17.42 -14.27
N ALA A 58 18.38 -16.48 -13.53
CA ALA A 58 19.83 -16.27 -13.59
C ALA A 58 20.60 -17.48 -13.06
N GLU A 59 20.12 -18.09 -11.98
CA GLU A 59 20.73 -19.31 -11.43
C GLU A 59 20.65 -20.47 -12.42
N SER A 60 19.50 -20.65 -13.07
CA SER A 60 19.33 -21.68 -14.10
C SER A 60 20.28 -21.47 -15.28
N GLN A 61 20.42 -20.21 -15.73
CA GLN A 61 21.35 -19.88 -16.82
C GLN A 61 22.79 -20.14 -16.42
N ALA A 62 23.17 -19.77 -15.18
CA ALA A 62 24.51 -20.01 -14.67
C ALA A 62 24.83 -21.51 -14.62
N GLN A 63 23.89 -22.33 -14.14
CA GLN A 63 24.07 -23.77 -14.11
C GLN A 63 24.19 -24.36 -15.52
N GLU A 64 23.42 -23.87 -16.46
CA GLU A 64 23.47 -24.29 -17.85
C GLU A 64 24.83 -23.97 -18.48
N ILE A 65 25.33 -22.75 -18.23
CA ILE A 65 26.64 -22.33 -18.73
C ILE A 65 27.74 -23.22 -18.13
N LEU A 66 27.69 -23.48 -16.83
CA LEU A 66 28.65 -24.38 -16.16
C LEU A 66 28.62 -25.78 -16.71
N ALA A 67 27.42 -26.31 -16.96
CA ALA A 67 27.24 -27.65 -17.52
C ALA A 67 27.85 -27.74 -18.93
N ARG A 68 27.63 -26.73 -19.76
CA ARG A 68 28.23 -26.64 -21.10
C ARG A 68 29.73 -26.55 -21.04
N ALA A 69 30.26 -25.72 -20.12
CA ALA A 69 31.71 -25.58 -19.96
C ALA A 69 32.34 -26.88 -19.54
N LYS A 70 31.76 -27.62 -18.59
CA LYS A 70 32.23 -28.93 -18.16
C LYS A 70 32.21 -29.93 -19.29
N LYS A 71 31.14 -29.95 -20.07
CA LYS A 71 31.00 -30.84 -21.20
C LYS A 71 32.08 -30.58 -22.26
N ALA A 72 32.30 -29.29 -22.58
CA ALA A 72 33.33 -28.89 -23.53
C ALA A 72 34.75 -29.27 -23.03
N ALA A 73 35.05 -29.09 -21.75
CA ALA A 73 36.31 -29.45 -21.15
C ALA A 73 36.53 -30.96 -21.20
N ASN A 74 35.51 -31.76 -20.95
CA ASN A 74 35.61 -33.24 -20.97
C ASN A 74 35.76 -33.82 -22.38
N GLN A 75 35.36 -33.08 -23.42
CA GLN A 75 35.50 -33.52 -24.79
C GLN A 75 36.90 -33.29 -25.38
N GLN A 76 37.70 -32.46 -24.70
CA GLN A 76 39.07 -32.23 -25.09
C GLN A 76 40.00 -33.24 -24.42
#